data_0777e1715f11d5bf0e9102292323f388
#
_entry.id   0777e1715f11d5bf0e9102292323f388
#
_cell.length_a   1.000
_cell.length_b   1.000
_cell.length_c   1.000
_cell.angle_alpha   90.00
_cell.angle_beta   90.00
_cell.angle_gamma   90.00
#
_symmetry.space_group_name_H-M   'P 1'
#
loop_
_entity.id
_entity.type
_entity.pdbx_description
1 polymer ?
#
loop_
_entity_poly.entity_id
_entity_poly.type
_entity_poly.pdbx_seq_one_letter_code
_entity_poly.pdbx_strand_id
1 'polypeptide(L)'
;MTKNIVFFLAYLAICSAAHSQSSEHLVFKGVPLDGTLSEYVSKMEHEGFTNAGTENGTAVLSGEFAGYKDCIVGVSTLKQKDLVYKIAVTFPKKDTWSALSGNYFDLKDMLAEKYGRPSEVVEKFDSSSPPRDDSDKMFKVKFDNCKYFSLWKTDKGEIQLSIQHESVTRCYVLLSYSDKINGSIIKTKAKSDL
;
A
#
# COMPACT_ATOMS: atom_id res chain seq x y z
N MET A 1 36.44 47.58 47.25
CA MET A 1 36.85 46.34 46.56
C MET A 1 35.64 45.43 46.44
N THR A 2 34.92 45.51 45.39
CA THR A 2 33.71 44.72 45.10
C THR A 2 34.01 43.76 43.95
N LYS A 3 34.05 42.46 44.24
CA LYS A 3 34.24 41.37 43.26
C LYS A 3 32.94 41.06 42.58
N ASN A 4 32.85 41.33 41.28
CA ASN A 4 31.78 40.88 40.42
C ASN A 4 32.00 39.40 40.06
N ILE A 5 31.04 38.54 40.49
CA ILE A 5 30.97 37.15 40.07
C ILE A 5 30.02 37.10 38.85
N VAL A 6 30.56 36.84 37.70
CA VAL A 6 29.78 36.60 36.48
C VAL A 6 29.42 35.11 36.44
N PHE A 7 28.15 34.81 36.59
CA PHE A 7 27.59 33.44 36.41
C PHE A 7 27.39 33.18 34.91
N PHE A 8 28.20 32.29 34.33
CA PHE A 8 28.06 31.80 32.98
C PHE A 8 27.10 30.61 33.02
N LEU A 9 25.82 30.82 32.64
CA LEU A 9 24.85 29.74 32.42
C LEU A 9 25.16 29.09 31.06
N ALA A 10 25.79 27.92 31.11
CA ALA A 10 25.92 27.04 29.95
C ALA A 10 24.58 26.36 29.66
N TYR A 11 23.89 26.80 28.61
CA TYR A 11 22.65 26.17 28.10
C TYR A 11 23.06 24.93 27.34
N LEU A 12 22.95 23.75 27.97
CA LEU A 12 23.12 22.45 27.25
C LEU A 12 21.89 22.20 26.40
N ALA A 13 21.94 22.48 25.11
CA ALA A 13 20.95 22.07 24.14
C ALA A 13 21.05 20.56 23.96
N ILE A 14 20.17 19.80 24.62
CA ILE A 14 19.98 18.37 24.37
C ILE A 14 19.25 18.24 23.04
N CYS A 15 19.99 18.07 21.94
CA CYS A 15 19.43 17.59 20.69
C CYS A 15 18.97 16.14 20.88
N SER A 16 17.69 15.95 21.17
CA SER A 16 17.04 14.66 21.08
C SER A 16 17.04 14.24 19.60
N ALA A 17 18.06 13.51 19.16
CA ALA A 17 18.02 12.81 17.90
C ALA A 17 16.90 11.76 18.02
N ALA A 18 15.74 12.07 17.43
CA ALA A 18 14.70 11.08 17.22
C ALA A 18 15.28 10.01 16.30
N HIS A 19 15.78 8.93 16.88
CA HIS A 19 16.11 7.73 16.14
C HIS A 19 14.78 7.18 15.63
N SER A 20 14.48 7.43 14.36
CA SER A 20 13.47 6.68 13.64
C SER A 20 13.94 5.23 13.63
N GLN A 21 13.46 4.43 14.60
CA GLN A 21 13.63 2.99 14.56
C GLN A 21 13.00 2.51 13.25
N SER A 22 13.84 2.03 12.33
CA SER A 22 13.33 1.45 11.09
C SER A 22 12.48 0.23 11.48
N SER A 23 11.16 0.32 11.27
CA SER A 23 10.25 -0.79 11.53
C SER A 23 10.74 -2.06 10.82
N GLU A 24 10.69 -3.21 11.47
CA GLU A 24 10.93 -4.51 10.82
C GLU A 24 9.80 -4.89 9.86
N HIS A 25 8.63 -4.25 10.01
CA HIS A 25 7.45 -4.43 9.18
C HIS A 25 7.41 -3.46 7.99
N LEU A 26 6.66 -3.82 6.95
CA LEU A 26 6.28 -2.86 5.92
C LEU A 26 5.52 -1.70 6.54
N VAL A 27 5.68 -0.52 5.94
CA VAL A 27 5.06 0.72 6.42
C VAL A 27 4.14 1.28 5.34
N PHE A 28 2.89 1.58 5.71
CA PHE A 28 1.92 2.27 4.88
C PHE A 28 1.53 3.60 5.55
N LYS A 29 1.70 4.74 4.84
CA LYS A 29 1.43 6.09 5.40
C LYS A 29 2.09 6.36 6.76
N GLY A 30 3.32 5.89 6.95
CA GLY A 30 4.01 6.04 8.24
C GLY A 30 3.64 5.00 9.30
N VAL A 31 2.60 4.20 9.09
CA VAL A 31 2.10 3.19 10.03
C VAL A 31 2.64 1.80 9.66
N PRO A 32 3.40 1.12 10.55
CA PRO A 32 3.84 -0.25 10.33
C PRO A 32 2.67 -1.23 10.23
N LEU A 33 2.75 -2.21 9.33
CA LEU A 33 1.74 -3.27 9.17
C LEU A 33 1.85 -4.28 10.31
N ASP A 34 1.41 -3.89 11.48
CA ASP A 34 1.46 -4.68 12.71
C ASP A 34 0.33 -4.29 13.69
N GLY A 35 0.13 -5.09 14.73
CA GLY A 35 -0.88 -4.88 15.77
C GLY A 35 -2.26 -5.37 15.37
N THR A 36 -3.24 -5.11 16.24
CA THR A 36 -4.64 -5.50 16.03
C THR A 36 -5.31 -4.62 14.97
N LEU A 37 -6.41 -5.11 14.40
CA LEU A 37 -7.18 -4.35 13.42
C LEU A 37 -7.67 -3.01 13.99
N SER A 38 -8.17 -3.02 15.21
CA SER A 38 -8.70 -1.81 15.88
C SER A 38 -7.61 -0.75 16.09
N GLU A 39 -6.43 -1.16 16.58
CA GLU A 39 -5.29 -0.24 16.76
C GLU A 39 -4.80 0.34 15.45
N TYR A 40 -4.74 -0.50 14.40
CA TYR A 40 -4.30 -0.06 13.08
C TYR A 40 -5.29 0.92 12.46
N VAL A 41 -6.59 0.62 12.53
CA VAL A 41 -7.66 1.51 12.05
C VAL A 41 -7.58 2.87 12.75
N SER A 42 -7.44 2.89 14.08
CA SER A 42 -7.30 4.14 14.83
C SER A 42 -6.09 4.97 14.37
N LYS A 43 -4.93 4.33 14.11
CA LYS A 43 -3.76 5.03 13.55
C LYS A 43 -4.05 5.60 12.15
N MET A 44 -4.76 4.85 11.30
CA MET A 44 -5.11 5.32 9.96
C MET A 44 -6.13 6.47 9.98
N GLU A 45 -7.03 6.50 10.95
CA GLU A 45 -7.93 7.65 11.16
C GLU A 45 -7.15 8.92 11.53
N HIS A 46 -6.07 8.83 12.31
CA HIS A 46 -5.17 9.94 12.57
C HIS A 46 -4.39 10.39 11.32
N GLU A 47 -4.14 9.48 10.38
CA GLU A 47 -3.54 9.79 9.08
C GLU A 47 -4.55 10.34 8.04
N GLY A 48 -5.78 10.63 8.46
CA GLY A 48 -6.81 11.30 7.67
C GLY A 48 -7.73 10.36 6.87
N PHE A 49 -7.77 9.06 7.21
CA PHE A 49 -8.73 8.13 6.63
C PHE A 49 -10.02 8.07 7.46
N THR A 50 -11.12 7.80 6.80
CA THR A 50 -12.44 7.57 7.43
C THR A 50 -12.75 6.09 7.42
N ASN A 51 -13.09 5.51 8.57
CA ASN A 51 -13.51 4.13 8.68
C ASN A 51 -14.95 3.97 8.17
N ALA A 52 -15.13 3.10 7.17
CA ALA A 52 -16.42 2.76 6.59
C ALA A 52 -17.02 1.46 7.16
N GLY A 53 -16.31 0.79 8.06
CA GLY A 53 -16.77 -0.44 8.72
C GLY A 53 -15.78 -1.59 8.58
N THR A 54 -16.16 -2.73 9.18
CA THR A 54 -15.34 -3.95 9.15
C THR A 54 -16.23 -5.12 8.74
N GLU A 55 -15.77 -5.88 7.76
CA GLU A 55 -16.44 -7.08 7.29
C GLU A 55 -15.43 -8.23 7.12
N ASN A 56 -15.76 -9.41 7.63
CA ASN A 56 -14.96 -10.64 7.49
C ASN A 56 -13.46 -10.49 7.87
N GLY A 57 -13.15 -9.70 8.91
CA GLY A 57 -11.77 -9.46 9.36
C GLY A 57 -10.98 -8.48 8.47
N THR A 58 -11.69 -7.71 7.64
CA THR A 58 -11.12 -6.64 6.84
C THR A 58 -11.83 -5.34 7.17
N ALA A 59 -11.09 -4.33 7.64
CA ALA A 59 -11.62 -2.98 7.75
C ALA A 59 -11.53 -2.28 6.40
N VAL A 60 -12.56 -1.49 6.10
CA VAL A 60 -12.65 -0.67 4.89
C VAL A 60 -12.53 0.80 5.30
N LEU A 61 -11.52 1.47 4.79
CA LEU A 61 -11.28 2.89 5.03
C LEU A 61 -11.38 3.64 3.69
N SER A 62 -11.71 4.92 3.75
CA SER A 62 -11.69 5.82 2.59
C SER A 62 -10.84 7.05 2.89
N GLY A 63 -10.14 7.58 1.88
CA GLY A 63 -9.31 8.76 2.06
C GLY A 63 -8.47 9.10 0.84
N GLU A 64 -7.58 10.07 1.01
CA GLU A 64 -6.62 10.47 -0.02
C GLU A 64 -5.31 9.68 0.11
N PHE A 65 -4.81 9.17 -1.01
CA PHE A 65 -3.54 8.47 -1.06
C PHE A 65 -2.79 8.77 -2.37
N ALA A 66 -1.49 9.07 -2.27
CA ALA A 66 -0.60 9.39 -3.40
C ALA A 66 -1.17 10.48 -4.35
N GLY A 67 -1.86 11.49 -3.80
CA GLY A 67 -2.49 12.56 -4.56
C GLY A 67 -3.84 12.21 -5.20
N TYR A 68 -4.32 10.98 -5.01
CA TYR A 68 -5.64 10.54 -5.49
C TYR A 68 -6.66 10.61 -4.34
N LYS A 69 -7.75 11.34 -4.57
CA LYS A 69 -8.91 11.36 -3.67
C LYS A 69 -9.75 10.10 -3.84
N ASP A 70 -10.63 9.83 -2.88
CA ASP A 70 -11.61 8.74 -2.94
C ASP A 70 -10.99 7.34 -3.12
N CYS A 71 -9.77 7.13 -2.58
CA CYS A 71 -9.18 5.82 -2.50
C CYS A 71 -9.88 4.98 -1.42
N ILE A 72 -10.08 3.70 -1.71
CA ILE A 72 -10.59 2.73 -0.74
C ILE A 72 -9.41 1.87 -0.26
N VAL A 73 -9.25 1.78 1.05
CA VAL A 73 -8.17 1.05 1.69
C VAL A 73 -8.74 -0.11 2.51
N GLY A 74 -8.46 -1.33 2.07
CA GLY A 74 -8.76 -2.54 2.82
C GLY A 74 -7.59 -2.89 3.75
N VAL A 75 -7.86 -3.01 5.05
CA VAL A 75 -6.91 -3.48 6.08
C VAL A 75 -7.29 -4.89 6.48
N SER A 76 -6.48 -5.87 6.15
CA SER A 76 -6.79 -7.27 6.40
C SER A 76 -5.95 -7.85 7.54
N THR A 77 -6.63 -8.60 8.42
CA THR A 77 -5.99 -9.35 9.51
C THR A 77 -6.01 -10.84 9.26
N LEU A 78 -5.17 -11.54 10.01
CA LEU A 78 -5.24 -12.98 10.21
C LEU A 78 -6.47 -13.29 11.07
N LYS A 79 -7.51 -13.91 10.49
CA LYS A 79 -8.75 -14.26 11.20
C LYS A 79 -8.54 -14.91 12.59
N GLN A 80 -7.40 -15.57 12.80
CA GLN A 80 -7.13 -16.33 14.01
C GLN A 80 -6.28 -15.57 15.05
N LYS A 81 -5.68 -14.44 14.70
CA LYS A 81 -4.77 -13.71 15.58
C LYS A 81 -5.06 -12.22 15.69
N ASP A 82 -6.06 -11.70 14.96
CA ASP A 82 -6.33 -10.25 14.85
C ASP A 82 -5.03 -9.45 14.63
N LEU A 83 -4.22 -9.90 13.67
CA LEU A 83 -2.92 -9.34 13.36
C LEU A 83 -2.92 -8.79 11.93
N VAL A 84 -2.68 -7.50 11.76
CA VAL A 84 -2.64 -6.83 10.46
C VAL A 84 -1.43 -7.33 9.65
N TYR A 85 -1.70 -7.82 8.43
CA TYR A 85 -0.65 -8.35 7.56
C TYR A 85 -0.71 -7.81 6.12
N LYS A 86 -1.85 -7.25 5.71
CA LYS A 86 -2.03 -6.80 4.34
C LYS A 86 -2.86 -5.52 4.27
N ILE A 87 -2.42 -4.61 3.41
CA ILE A 87 -3.16 -3.42 2.98
C ILE A 87 -3.41 -3.55 1.49
N ALA A 88 -4.61 -3.17 1.06
CA ALA A 88 -4.98 -3.07 -0.34
C ALA A 88 -5.62 -1.72 -0.62
N VAL A 89 -5.03 -0.94 -1.51
CA VAL A 89 -5.54 0.38 -1.94
C VAL A 89 -6.16 0.22 -3.31
N THR A 90 -7.46 0.43 -3.41
CA THR A 90 -8.20 0.54 -4.66
C THR A 90 -8.29 2.01 -5.05
N PHE A 91 -7.71 2.37 -6.17
CA PHE A 91 -7.80 3.73 -6.72
C PHE A 91 -9.14 3.96 -7.42
N PRO A 92 -9.56 5.22 -7.60
CA PRO A 92 -10.81 5.54 -8.29
C PRO A 92 -10.88 4.88 -9.67
N LYS A 93 -12.06 4.37 -10.01
CA LYS A 93 -12.31 3.72 -11.31
C LYS A 93 -11.95 4.65 -12.49
N LYS A 94 -11.55 4.05 -13.59
CA LYS A 94 -11.27 4.73 -14.84
C LYS A 94 -12.08 4.09 -15.96
N ASP A 95 -12.63 4.93 -16.82
CA ASP A 95 -13.53 4.50 -17.91
C ASP A 95 -12.82 4.46 -19.28
N THR A 96 -11.57 4.96 -19.37
CA THR A 96 -10.75 4.93 -20.59
C THR A 96 -9.41 4.27 -20.32
N TRP A 97 -8.85 3.62 -21.35
CA TRP A 97 -7.52 3.01 -21.24
C TRP A 97 -6.44 4.05 -20.93
N SER A 98 -6.45 5.19 -21.60
CA SER A 98 -5.46 6.26 -21.35
C SER A 98 -5.44 6.67 -19.86
N ALA A 99 -6.61 6.89 -19.24
CA ALA A 99 -6.70 7.26 -17.83
C ALA A 99 -6.32 6.11 -16.89
N LEU A 100 -6.66 4.86 -17.25
CA LEU A 100 -6.35 3.68 -16.44
C LEU A 100 -4.85 3.35 -16.48
N SER A 101 -4.28 3.30 -17.68
CA SER A 101 -2.84 3.05 -17.86
C SER A 101 -1.99 4.19 -17.33
N GLY A 102 -2.41 5.45 -17.53
CA GLY A 102 -1.74 6.61 -16.93
C GLY A 102 -1.65 6.48 -15.41
N ASN A 103 -2.77 6.18 -14.75
CA ASN A 103 -2.78 5.96 -13.30
C ASN A 103 -1.83 4.82 -12.87
N TYR A 104 -1.78 3.72 -13.61
CA TYR A 104 -0.86 2.61 -13.33
C TYR A 104 0.61 3.02 -13.48
N PHE A 105 0.98 3.69 -14.58
CA PHE A 105 2.36 4.08 -14.83
C PHE A 105 2.84 5.19 -13.88
N ASP A 106 2.02 6.20 -13.58
CA ASP A 106 2.35 7.23 -12.61
C ASP A 106 2.66 6.63 -11.23
N LEU A 107 1.82 5.71 -10.75
CA LEU A 107 2.04 5.00 -9.49
C LEU A 107 3.26 4.08 -9.54
N LYS A 108 3.51 3.40 -10.66
CA LYS A 108 4.69 2.57 -10.86
C LYS A 108 5.97 3.38 -10.75
N ASP A 109 6.02 4.57 -11.35
CA ASP A 109 7.16 5.46 -11.31
C ASP A 109 7.41 5.98 -9.89
N MET A 110 6.37 6.44 -9.17
CA MET A 110 6.49 6.82 -7.74
C MET A 110 6.99 5.67 -6.86
N LEU A 111 6.52 4.44 -7.11
CA LEU A 111 6.98 3.26 -6.38
C LEU A 111 8.43 2.91 -6.73
N ALA A 112 8.83 3.08 -7.99
CA ALA A 112 10.20 2.86 -8.43
C ALA A 112 11.18 3.89 -7.83
N GLU A 113 10.78 5.14 -7.69
CA GLU A 113 11.56 6.16 -6.97
C GLU A 113 11.77 5.78 -5.50
N LYS A 114 10.76 5.23 -4.85
CA LYS A 114 10.79 4.90 -3.42
C LYS A 114 11.46 3.57 -3.10
N TYR A 115 11.21 2.54 -3.90
CA TYR A 115 11.60 1.15 -3.62
C TYR A 115 12.60 0.57 -4.63
N GLY A 116 13.03 1.38 -5.61
CA GLY A 116 13.88 0.92 -6.70
C GLY A 116 13.09 0.21 -7.81
N ARG A 117 13.80 -0.43 -8.73
CA ARG A 117 13.16 -1.15 -9.84
C ARG A 117 12.31 -2.32 -9.34
N PRO A 118 11.12 -2.56 -9.94
CA PRO A 118 10.33 -3.73 -9.59
C PRO A 118 11.08 -5.03 -9.88
N SER A 119 10.89 -6.03 -9.03
CA SER A 119 11.50 -7.36 -9.15
C SER A 119 10.88 -8.18 -10.29
N GLU A 120 9.62 -7.89 -10.61
CA GLU A 120 8.88 -8.54 -11.70
C GLU A 120 7.91 -7.54 -12.33
N VAL A 121 7.82 -7.57 -13.66
CA VAL A 121 6.91 -6.73 -14.44
C VAL A 121 6.27 -7.59 -15.55
N VAL A 122 4.95 -7.49 -15.64
CA VAL A 122 4.19 -8.04 -16.79
C VAL A 122 3.24 -6.95 -17.25
N GLU A 123 3.40 -6.51 -18.50
CA GLU A 123 2.61 -5.42 -19.10
C GLU A 123 2.25 -5.81 -20.51
N LYS A 124 1.20 -6.62 -20.64
CA LYS A 124 0.82 -7.16 -21.96
C LYS A 124 -0.67 -7.43 -22.09
N PHE A 125 -1.14 -7.35 -23.30
CA PHE A 125 -2.40 -7.92 -23.73
C PHE A 125 -2.17 -9.34 -24.26
N ASP A 126 -3.24 -10.13 -24.31
CA ASP A 126 -3.18 -11.46 -24.89
C ASP A 126 -2.73 -11.37 -26.36
N SER A 127 -1.70 -12.17 -26.71
CA SER A 127 -1.08 -12.17 -28.02
C SER A 127 -1.96 -12.77 -29.10
N SER A 128 -2.92 -13.64 -28.77
CA SER A 128 -3.84 -14.27 -29.69
C SER A 128 -4.79 -13.27 -30.38
N SER A 129 -5.03 -12.14 -29.71
CA SER A 129 -5.93 -11.08 -30.20
C SER A 129 -5.46 -9.72 -29.70
N PRO A 130 -4.46 -9.09 -30.32
CA PRO A 130 -3.95 -7.80 -29.91
C PRO A 130 -5.04 -6.72 -30.03
N PRO A 131 -5.09 -5.75 -29.10
CA PRO A 131 -6.09 -4.69 -29.15
C PRO A 131 -5.84 -3.73 -30.32
N ARG A 132 -6.91 -3.27 -30.95
CA ARG A 132 -6.90 -2.38 -32.12
C ARG A 132 -6.85 -0.90 -31.73
N ASP A 133 -7.52 -0.54 -30.64
CA ASP A 133 -7.67 0.83 -30.16
C ASP A 133 -7.88 0.87 -28.62
N ASP A 134 -8.04 2.05 -28.05
CA ASP A 134 -8.21 2.23 -26.62
C ASP A 134 -9.52 1.63 -26.08
N SER A 135 -10.58 1.61 -26.89
CA SER A 135 -11.85 0.97 -26.50
C SER A 135 -11.68 -0.55 -26.42
N ASP A 136 -10.97 -1.14 -27.41
CA ASP A 136 -10.65 -2.56 -27.41
C ASP A 136 -9.71 -2.94 -26.25
N LYS A 137 -8.74 -2.08 -25.88
CA LYS A 137 -7.91 -2.27 -24.67
C LYS A 137 -8.76 -2.33 -23.40
N MET A 138 -9.73 -1.42 -23.23
CA MET A 138 -10.66 -1.46 -22.09
C MET A 138 -11.52 -2.72 -22.10
N PHE A 139 -11.98 -3.17 -23.26
CA PHE A 139 -12.67 -4.46 -23.40
C PHE A 139 -11.78 -5.62 -22.93
N LYS A 140 -10.51 -5.65 -23.37
CA LYS A 140 -9.53 -6.67 -22.95
C LYS A 140 -9.33 -6.69 -21.42
N VAL A 141 -9.26 -5.53 -20.78
CA VAL A 141 -9.20 -5.45 -19.31
C VAL A 141 -10.41 -6.10 -18.66
N LYS A 142 -11.62 -5.78 -19.13
CA LYS A 142 -12.90 -6.25 -18.59
C LYS A 142 -13.14 -7.76 -18.73
N PHE A 143 -12.39 -8.43 -19.58
CA PHE A 143 -12.52 -9.86 -19.89
C PHE A 143 -11.24 -10.65 -19.64
N ASP A 144 -10.35 -10.15 -18.73
CA ASP A 144 -9.11 -10.83 -18.32
C ASP A 144 -8.12 -11.15 -19.46
N ASN A 145 -8.25 -10.45 -20.61
CA ASN A 145 -7.37 -10.62 -21.77
C ASN A 145 -6.16 -9.67 -21.75
N CYS A 146 -5.78 -9.19 -20.57
CA CYS A 146 -4.57 -8.44 -20.36
C CYS A 146 -4.01 -8.69 -18.96
N LYS A 147 -2.71 -8.44 -18.81
CA LYS A 147 -2.04 -8.47 -17.52
C LYS A 147 -1.12 -7.27 -17.39
N TYR A 148 -1.44 -6.37 -16.46
CA TYR A 148 -0.59 -5.26 -16.05
C TYR A 148 -0.32 -5.42 -14.55
N PHE A 149 0.96 -5.67 -14.24
CA PHE A 149 1.37 -6.09 -12.91
C PHE A 149 2.84 -5.73 -12.70
N SER A 150 3.17 -5.14 -11.57
CA SER A 150 4.53 -4.87 -11.10
C SER A 150 4.67 -5.31 -9.65
N LEU A 151 5.76 -5.98 -9.31
CA LEU A 151 6.04 -6.51 -7.98
C LEU A 151 7.38 -5.99 -7.47
N TRP A 152 7.40 -5.45 -6.27
CA TRP A 152 8.61 -5.15 -5.51
C TRP A 152 8.73 -6.11 -4.34
N LYS A 153 9.82 -6.88 -4.32
CA LYS A 153 10.21 -7.70 -3.19
C LYS A 153 11.20 -6.93 -2.35
N THR A 154 10.84 -6.68 -1.09
CA THR A 154 11.69 -5.99 -0.11
C THR A 154 12.05 -6.94 1.02
N ASP A 155 13.00 -6.54 1.86
CA ASP A 155 13.34 -7.31 3.07
C ASP A 155 12.18 -7.42 4.06
N LYS A 156 11.23 -6.46 4.00
CA LYS A 156 10.08 -6.34 4.90
C LYS A 156 8.80 -6.94 4.36
N GLY A 157 8.73 -7.27 3.07
CA GLY A 157 7.54 -7.84 2.43
C GLY A 157 7.44 -7.53 0.95
N GLU A 158 6.24 -7.64 0.41
CA GLU A 158 5.96 -7.47 -1.01
C GLU A 158 4.98 -6.31 -1.25
N ILE A 159 5.27 -5.53 -2.30
CA ILE A 159 4.40 -4.46 -2.78
C ILE A 159 4.02 -4.81 -4.21
N GLN A 160 2.73 -4.83 -4.50
CA GLN A 160 2.22 -5.19 -5.81
C GLN A 160 1.30 -4.11 -6.35
N LEU A 161 1.56 -3.68 -7.57
CA LEU A 161 0.70 -2.78 -8.33
C LEU A 161 0.11 -3.53 -9.52
N SER A 162 -1.18 -3.39 -9.77
CA SER A 162 -1.84 -4.06 -10.89
C SER A 162 -3.05 -3.29 -11.42
N ILE A 163 -3.37 -3.48 -12.70
CA ILE A 163 -4.66 -3.12 -13.25
C ILE A 163 -5.62 -4.27 -12.96
N GLN A 164 -6.80 -3.95 -12.46
CA GLN A 164 -7.85 -4.88 -12.06
C GLN A 164 -9.21 -4.42 -12.59
N HIS A 165 -10.16 -5.32 -12.63
CA HIS A 165 -11.56 -4.99 -12.85
C HIS A 165 -12.47 -5.72 -11.85
N GLU A 166 -13.60 -5.10 -11.57
CA GLU A 166 -14.72 -5.69 -10.84
C GLU A 166 -15.93 -5.60 -11.75
N SER A 167 -16.35 -6.72 -12.30
CA SER A 167 -17.34 -6.76 -13.36
C SER A 167 -16.91 -6.00 -14.63
N VAL A 168 -17.78 -5.91 -15.63
CA VAL A 168 -17.54 -5.19 -16.89
C VAL A 168 -17.62 -3.65 -16.78
N THR A 169 -17.95 -3.14 -15.59
CA THR A 169 -18.24 -1.70 -15.39
C THR A 169 -17.19 -0.95 -14.59
N ARG A 170 -16.29 -1.65 -13.89
CA ARG A 170 -15.36 -1.04 -12.96
C ARG A 170 -13.94 -1.53 -13.21
N CYS A 171 -13.11 -0.69 -13.85
CA CYS A 171 -11.68 -0.92 -14.01
C CYS A 171 -10.92 0.07 -13.12
N TYR A 172 -9.88 -0.39 -12.44
CA TYR A 172 -9.12 0.41 -11.47
C TYR A 172 -7.70 -0.12 -11.31
N VAL A 173 -6.86 0.70 -10.69
CA VAL A 173 -5.54 0.27 -10.24
C VAL A 173 -5.64 -0.20 -8.79
N LEU A 174 -5.02 -1.33 -8.50
CA LEU A 174 -4.89 -1.90 -7.17
C LEU A 174 -3.43 -1.90 -6.74
N LEU A 175 -3.15 -1.33 -5.56
CA LEU A 175 -1.84 -1.38 -4.91
C LEU A 175 -1.97 -2.15 -3.60
N SER A 176 -1.15 -3.17 -3.39
CA SER A 176 -1.18 -3.94 -2.15
C SER A 176 0.20 -4.02 -1.50
N TYR A 177 0.19 -4.00 -0.18
CA TYR A 177 1.32 -4.21 0.70
C TYR A 177 1.08 -5.49 1.50
N SER A 178 2.02 -6.42 1.47
CA SER A 178 1.94 -7.68 2.21
C SER A 178 3.16 -7.79 3.11
N ASP A 179 2.96 -7.74 4.42
CA ASP A 179 4.04 -7.82 5.40
C ASP A 179 4.65 -9.23 5.44
N LYS A 180 5.99 -9.32 5.52
CA LYS A 180 6.71 -10.59 5.49
C LYS A 180 6.58 -11.33 6.80
N ILE A 181 6.72 -10.64 7.93
CA ILE A 181 6.72 -11.26 9.26
C ILE A 181 5.33 -11.81 9.54
N ASN A 182 4.31 -10.97 9.47
CA ASN A 182 2.94 -11.35 9.75
C ASN A 182 2.40 -12.33 8.70
N GLY A 183 2.76 -12.15 7.42
CA GLY A 183 2.43 -13.09 6.34
C GLY A 183 3.07 -14.48 6.51
N SER A 184 4.27 -14.57 7.10
CA SER A 184 4.92 -15.86 7.36
C SER A 184 4.18 -16.70 8.40
N ILE A 185 3.52 -16.07 9.37
CA ILE A 185 2.70 -16.74 10.39
C ILE A 185 1.56 -17.51 9.73
N ILE A 186 0.93 -16.93 8.69
CA ILE A 186 -0.12 -17.62 7.90
C ILE A 186 0.45 -18.86 7.22
N LYS A 187 1.58 -18.70 6.52
CA LYS A 187 2.20 -19.79 5.75
C LYS A 187 2.64 -20.94 6.65
N THR A 188 3.18 -20.62 7.83
CA THR A 188 3.61 -21.64 8.79
C THR A 188 2.43 -22.45 9.31
N LYS A 189 1.30 -21.77 9.63
CA LYS A 189 0.11 -22.46 10.09
C LYS A 189 -0.52 -23.32 8.99
N ALA A 190 -0.69 -22.77 7.78
CA ALA A 190 -1.22 -23.55 6.66
C ALA A 190 -0.40 -24.79 6.36
N LYS A 191 0.93 -24.74 6.56
CA LYS A 191 1.80 -25.92 6.43
C LYS A 191 1.58 -26.95 7.54
N SER A 192 1.24 -26.53 8.75
CA SER A 192 0.96 -27.46 9.85
C SER A 192 -0.38 -28.19 9.70
N ASP A 193 -1.26 -27.67 8.83
CA ASP A 193 -2.57 -28.28 8.54
C ASP A 193 -2.52 -29.28 7.36
N LEU A 194 -1.34 -29.38 6.65
CA LEU A 194 -1.08 -30.32 5.56
C LEU A 194 -0.37 -31.59 6.06
#